data_21c998c9f502b059d93074a6e71e2785
#
_entry.id   21c998c9f502b059d93074a6e71e2785
#
_cell.length_a   1.000
_cell.length_b   1.000
_cell.length_c   1.000
_cell.angle_alpha   90.00
_cell.angle_beta   90.00
_cell.angle_gamma   90.00
#
_symmetry.space_group_name_H-M   'P 1'
#
loop_
_entity.id
_entity.type
_entity.pdbx_description
1 polymer ?
#
loop_
_entity_poly.entity_id
_entity_poly.type
_entity_poly.pdbx_seq_one_letter_code
_entity_poly.pdbx_strand_id
1 'polypeptide(L)'
;MEILAIPLSMTNTRNTLVWKENSANIFTVKTAYQVALRLKERSQIEHSRAISDQDTWKKIWAFKVPPKVRMFVWRACYNILPTRENLHRRKVMVDPRCEICCQKSESVGHLLWECPLARNVWAICLRQNSEMSQ
;
A
#
# COMPACT_ATOMS: atom_id res chain seq x y z
N MET A 1 13.89 28.93 1.89
CA MET A 1 15.24 28.33 2.06
C MET A 1 16.19 29.15 1.21
N GLU A 2 17.02 29.97 1.85
CA GLU A 2 17.90 30.91 1.12
C GLU A 2 19.14 30.16 0.64
N ILE A 3 19.22 29.94 -0.65
CA ILE A 3 20.40 29.32 -1.32
C ILE A 3 21.68 30.15 -1.14
N LEU A 4 21.52 31.44 -0.87
CA LEU A 4 22.63 32.40 -0.68
C LEU A 4 23.42 32.20 0.63
N ALA A 5 22.94 31.38 1.58
CA ALA A 5 23.62 31.13 2.85
C ALA A 5 24.62 29.95 2.81
N ILE A 6 24.80 29.29 1.66
CA ILE A 6 25.74 28.18 1.53
C ILE A 6 27.14 28.75 1.25
N PRO A 7 28.12 28.58 2.17
CA PRO A 7 29.48 29.06 1.94
C PRO A 7 30.11 28.30 0.78
N LEU A 8 30.44 29.00 -0.28
CA LEU A 8 31.16 28.42 -1.42
C LEU A 8 32.63 28.14 -1.01
N SER A 9 33.11 26.96 -1.37
CA SER A 9 34.49 26.59 -1.17
C SER A 9 35.40 27.50 -2.03
N MET A 10 36.33 28.21 -1.41
CA MET A 10 37.31 29.03 -2.09
C MET A 10 38.43 28.19 -2.74
N THR A 11 38.47 26.91 -2.49
CA THR A 11 39.42 25.97 -3.10
C THR A 11 38.83 25.35 -4.35
N ASN A 12 39.59 25.38 -5.45
CA ASN A 12 39.20 24.84 -6.75
C ASN A 12 39.20 23.27 -6.75
N THR A 13 38.61 22.69 -5.71
CA THR A 13 38.46 21.24 -5.57
C THR A 13 37.18 20.77 -6.27
N ARG A 14 37.31 19.72 -7.04
CA ARG A 14 36.17 19.11 -7.72
C ARG A 14 35.10 18.64 -6.69
N ASN A 15 33.85 19.06 -6.88
CA ASN A 15 32.76 18.59 -6.05
C ASN A 15 32.61 17.08 -6.20
N THR A 16 32.65 16.34 -5.10
CA THR A 16 32.42 14.90 -5.06
C THR A 16 31.09 14.60 -4.37
N LEU A 17 30.32 13.70 -4.94
CA LEU A 17 29.09 13.22 -4.31
C LEU A 17 29.43 12.30 -3.14
N VAL A 18 29.00 12.68 -1.93
CA VAL A 18 29.32 11.96 -0.70
C VAL A 18 28.02 11.45 -0.05
N TRP A 19 28.04 10.21 0.37
CA TRP A 19 26.93 9.60 1.09
C TRP A 19 27.02 9.89 2.58
N LYS A 20 26.07 10.68 3.14
CA LYS A 20 26.12 11.16 4.54
C LYS A 20 25.65 10.15 5.60
N GLU A 21 25.07 9.01 5.19
CA GLU A 21 24.38 8.11 6.10
C GLU A 21 25.28 7.08 6.81
N ASN A 22 26.58 7.11 6.55
CA ASN A 22 27.57 6.33 7.30
C ASN A 22 28.89 7.09 7.44
N SER A 23 29.69 6.68 8.41
CA SER A 23 31.00 7.29 8.69
C SER A 23 32.02 7.14 7.56
N ALA A 24 31.85 6.11 6.72
CA ALA A 24 32.74 5.85 5.58
C ALA A 24 32.39 6.69 4.34
N ASN A 25 31.27 7.43 4.35
CA ASN A 25 30.77 8.24 3.24
C ASN A 25 30.54 7.43 1.93
N ILE A 26 30.38 6.11 2.04
CA ILE A 26 30.21 5.19 0.91
C ILE A 26 28.75 4.75 0.83
N PHE A 27 28.17 4.85 -0.37
CA PHE A 27 26.83 4.34 -0.63
C PHE A 27 26.80 2.80 -0.50
N THR A 28 25.86 2.30 0.29
CA THR A 28 25.55 0.87 0.38
C THR A 28 24.05 0.65 0.28
N VAL A 29 23.65 -0.49 -0.27
CA VAL A 29 22.21 -0.86 -0.37
C VAL A 29 21.54 -0.87 1.00
N LYS A 30 22.25 -1.33 2.03
CA LYS A 30 21.76 -1.35 3.42
C LYS A 30 21.43 0.06 3.94
N THR A 31 22.33 1.01 3.77
CA THR A 31 22.10 2.40 4.22
C THR A 31 21.05 3.11 3.38
N ALA A 32 21.03 2.87 2.08
CA ALA A 32 19.98 3.40 1.20
C ALA A 32 18.58 2.88 1.60
N TYR A 33 18.46 1.58 1.92
CA TYR A 33 17.21 1.01 2.40
C TYR A 33 16.73 1.65 3.71
N GLN A 34 17.63 1.89 4.66
CA GLN A 34 17.29 2.58 5.91
C GLN A 34 16.80 4.02 5.68
N VAL A 35 17.42 4.75 4.74
CA VAL A 35 16.93 6.09 4.35
C VAL A 35 15.55 6.00 3.73
N ALA A 36 15.34 5.04 2.83
CA ALA A 36 14.03 4.83 2.19
C ALA A 36 12.94 4.50 3.22
N LEU A 37 13.25 3.69 4.24
CA LEU A 37 12.31 3.40 5.33
C LEU A 37 11.97 4.66 6.13
N ARG A 38 12.96 5.45 6.52
CA ARG A 38 12.75 6.74 7.26
C ARG A 38 11.92 7.73 6.45
N LEU A 39 12.15 7.83 5.16
CA LEU A 39 11.36 8.68 4.26
C LEU A 39 9.93 8.18 4.13
N LYS A 40 9.76 6.86 4.03
CA LYS A 40 8.44 6.21 3.99
C LYS A 40 7.66 6.46 5.30
N GLU A 41 8.28 6.34 6.45
CA GLU A 41 7.67 6.63 7.74
C GLU A 41 7.20 8.09 7.83
N ARG A 42 7.99 9.06 7.34
CA ARG A 42 7.58 10.46 7.28
C ARG A 42 6.39 10.71 6.36
N SER A 43 6.28 9.99 5.24
CA SER A 43 5.15 10.12 4.31
C SER A 43 3.91 9.34 4.78
N GLN A 44 4.08 8.37 5.66
CA GLN A 44 2.97 7.55 6.19
C GLN A 44 2.19 8.20 7.33
N ILE A 45 2.66 9.32 7.90
CA ILE A 45 1.93 10.03 8.94
C ILE A 45 0.55 10.52 8.45
N GLU A 46 0.36 10.66 7.15
CA GLU A 46 -0.95 11.07 6.58
C GLU A 46 -1.84 9.89 6.10
N HIS A 47 -1.29 8.68 5.88
CA HIS A 47 -2.05 7.56 5.29
C HIS A 47 -2.12 6.29 6.13
N SER A 48 -1.51 6.27 7.30
CA SER A 48 -1.46 5.06 8.14
C SER A 48 -2.09 5.30 9.50
N ARG A 49 -3.42 5.33 9.54
CA ARG A 49 -4.07 4.52 10.57
C ARG A 49 -3.90 3.06 10.14
N ALA A 50 -2.66 2.63 10.02
CA ALA A 50 -2.33 1.25 9.78
C ALA A 50 -2.84 0.46 10.97
N ILE A 51 -3.83 -0.35 10.73
CA ILE A 51 -4.05 -1.61 11.41
C ILE A 51 -2.65 -2.08 11.83
N SER A 52 -2.44 -2.29 13.12
CA SER A 52 -1.15 -2.79 13.63
C SER A 52 -0.79 -4.01 12.79
N ASP A 53 0.22 -3.90 11.94
CA ASP A 53 0.53 -4.88 10.89
C ASP A 53 0.66 -6.30 11.48
N GLN A 54 1.20 -6.39 12.69
CA GLN A 54 1.46 -7.66 13.34
C GLN A 54 0.19 -8.35 13.85
N ASP A 55 -0.79 -7.61 14.34
CA ASP A 55 -2.04 -8.19 14.86
C ASP A 55 -2.97 -8.62 13.73
N THR A 56 -3.03 -7.87 12.66
CA THR A 56 -3.77 -8.25 11.45
C THR A 56 -3.17 -9.49 10.80
N TRP A 57 -1.85 -9.56 10.71
CA TRP A 57 -1.13 -10.73 10.24
C TRP A 57 -1.49 -11.97 11.04
N LYS A 58 -1.33 -11.93 12.37
CA LYS A 58 -1.67 -13.05 13.26
C LYS A 58 -3.12 -13.52 13.09
N LYS A 59 -4.07 -12.59 13.01
CA LYS A 59 -5.49 -12.90 12.81
C LYS A 59 -5.74 -13.60 11.47
N ILE A 60 -5.19 -13.10 10.37
CA ILE A 60 -5.36 -13.70 9.03
C ILE A 60 -4.83 -15.12 9.00
N TRP A 61 -3.65 -15.37 9.60
CA TRP A 61 -3.03 -16.69 9.58
C TRP A 61 -3.66 -17.67 10.57
N ALA A 62 -4.38 -17.19 11.57
CA ALA A 62 -5.16 -18.00 12.47
C ALA A 62 -6.48 -18.52 11.86
N PHE A 63 -6.94 -17.97 10.75
CA PHE A 63 -8.17 -18.43 10.10
C PHE A 63 -8.06 -19.89 9.62
N LYS A 64 -9.04 -20.70 10.00
CA LYS A 64 -9.18 -22.10 9.57
C LYS A 64 -9.83 -22.17 8.17
N VAL A 65 -9.18 -21.57 7.18
CA VAL A 65 -9.63 -21.53 5.78
C VAL A 65 -8.50 -21.97 4.85
N PRO A 66 -8.81 -22.40 3.62
CA PRO A 66 -7.79 -22.77 2.65
C PRO A 66 -6.72 -21.71 2.46
N PRO A 67 -5.45 -22.08 2.20
CA PRO A 67 -4.35 -21.13 2.03
C PRO A 67 -4.60 -20.04 0.98
N LYS A 68 -5.30 -20.38 -0.12
CA LYS A 68 -5.68 -19.43 -1.17
C LYS A 68 -6.55 -18.30 -0.64
N VAL A 69 -7.49 -18.62 0.26
CA VAL A 69 -8.39 -17.63 0.87
C VAL A 69 -7.60 -16.71 1.82
N ARG A 70 -6.71 -17.27 2.65
CA ARG A 70 -5.83 -16.46 3.52
C ARG A 70 -4.98 -15.49 2.72
N MET A 71 -4.38 -15.96 1.63
CA MET A 71 -3.60 -15.12 0.73
C MET A 71 -4.43 -14.00 0.07
N PHE A 72 -5.66 -14.31 -0.32
CA PHE A 72 -6.59 -13.32 -0.87
C PHE A 72 -6.92 -12.24 0.17
N VAL A 73 -7.33 -12.65 1.38
CA VAL A 73 -7.65 -11.73 2.48
C VAL A 73 -6.44 -10.85 2.82
N TRP A 74 -5.25 -11.45 2.92
CA TRP A 74 -4.01 -10.69 3.14
C TRP A 74 -3.79 -9.63 2.06
N ARG A 75 -3.89 -9.99 0.78
CA ARG A 75 -3.75 -9.04 -0.34
C ARG A 75 -4.79 -7.94 -0.30
N ALA A 76 -6.03 -8.26 0.08
CA ALA A 76 -7.10 -7.28 0.24
C ALA A 76 -6.79 -6.28 1.36
N CYS A 77 -6.41 -6.76 2.54
CA CYS A 77 -6.07 -5.92 3.70
C CYS A 77 -4.90 -4.97 3.43
N TYR A 78 -3.92 -5.43 2.66
CA TYR A 78 -2.74 -4.61 2.30
C TYR A 78 -2.90 -3.81 1.00
N ASN A 79 -4.11 -3.78 0.43
CA ASN A 79 -4.40 -3.06 -0.81
C ASN A 79 -3.47 -3.45 -1.98
N ILE A 80 -3.16 -4.76 -2.11
CA ILE A 80 -2.25 -5.30 -3.14
C ILE A 80 -3.03 -5.99 -4.27
N LEU A 81 -4.36 -6.10 -4.15
CA LEU A 81 -5.17 -6.68 -5.21
C LEU A 81 -5.03 -5.85 -6.51
N PRO A 82 -5.05 -6.49 -7.68
CA PRO A 82 -4.92 -5.83 -8.98
C PRO A 82 -6.24 -5.15 -9.38
N THR A 83 -6.77 -4.28 -8.53
CA THR A 83 -7.92 -3.44 -8.84
C THR A 83 -7.53 -2.37 -9.86
N ARG A 84 -8.50 -1.84 -10.60
CA ARG A 84 -8.24 -0.80 -11.62
C ARG A 84 -7.59 0.45 -11.01
N GLU A 85 -7.98 0.84 -9.80
CA GLU A 85 -7.34 1.93 -9.07
C GLU A 85 -5.86 1.62 -8.79
N ASN A 86 -5.54 0.40 -8.34
CA ASN A 86 -4.17 0.00 -8.07
C ASN A 86 -3.32 -0.12 -9.35
N LEU A 87 -3.92 -0.60 -10.44
CA LEU A 87 -3.26 -0.67 -11.75
C LEU A 87 -2.99 0.74 -12.30
N HIS A 88 -3.97 1.62 -12.24
CA HIS A 88 -3.82 3.02 -12.64
C HIS A 88 -2.71 3.73 -11.84
N ARG A 89 -2.67 3.53 -10.50
CA ARG A 89 -1.62 4.06 -9.64
C ARG A 89 -0.22 3.56 -10.02
N ARG A 90 -0.14 2.33 -10.55
CA ARG A 90 1.11 1.73 -11.05
C ARG A 90 1.45 2.12 -12.49
N LYS A 91 0.78 3.12 -13.05
CA LYS A 91 0.98 3.60 -14.43
C LYS A 91 0.59 2.59 -15.52
N VAL A 92 -0.22 1.59 -15.18
CA VAL A 92 -0.89 0.77 -16.19
C VAL A 92 -2.03 1.60 -16.79
N MET A 93 -2.10 1.65 -18.12
CA MET A 93 -3.08 2.44 -18.88
C MET A 93 -4.48 1.83 -18.76
N VAL A 94 -5.14 2.01 -17.63
CA VAL A 94 -6.50 1.52 -17.35
C VAL A 94 -7.31 2.64 -16.72
N ASP A 95 -8.56 2.79 -17.15
CA ASP A 95 -9.51 3.68 -16.46
C ASP A 95 -9.72 3.17 -15.03
N PRO A 96 -9.52 3.96 -13.98
CA PRO A 96 -9.67 3.54 -12.61
C PRO A 96 -11.11 3.22 -12.22
N ARG A 97 -12.11 3.58 -13.02
CA ARG A 97 -13.54 3.37 -12.72
C ARG A 97 -13.90 1.89 -12.73
N CYS A 98 -14.83 1.53 -11.85
CA CYS A 98 -15.39 0.18 -11.80
C CYS A 98 -16.19 -0.12 -13.08
N GLU A 99 -15.86 -1.22 -13.77
CA GLU A 99 -16.57 -1.63 -15.00
C GLU A 99 -18.03 -2.01 -14.76
N ILE A 100 -18.36 -2.42 -13.53
CA ILE A 100 -19.66 -2.95 -13.20
C ILE A 100 -20.67 -1.81 -12.96
N CYS A 101 -20.32 -0.88 -12.07
CA CYS A 101 -21.23 0.21 -11.73
C CYS A 101 -20.95 1.52 -12.46
N CYS A 102 -19.76 1.67 -13.04
CA CYS A 102 -19.27 2.85 -13.77
C CYS A 102 -19.32 4.18 -12.97
N GLN A 103 -19.61 4.12 -11.66
CA GLN A 103 -19.85 5.31 -10.85
C GLN A 103 -18.64 5.74 -10.03
N LYS A 104 -17.89 4.78 -9.49
CA LYS A 104 -16.78 5.01 -8.56
C LYS A 104 -15.51 4.35 -9.05
N SER A 105 -14.37 4.80 -8.50
CA SER A 105 -13.09 4.12 -8.64
C SER A 105 -13.17 2.69 -8.09
N GLU A 106 -12.56 1.73 -8.79
CA GLU A 106 -12.50 0.33 -8.38
C GLU A 106 -11.38 0.14 -7.36
N SER A 107 -11.63 0.60 -6.13
CA SER A 107 -10.80 0.28 -4.97
C SER A 107 -11.11 -1.11 -4.43
N VAL A 108 -10.25 -1.66 -3.55
CA VAL A 108 -10.51 -2.94 -2.87
C VAL A 108 -11.81 -2.87 -2.05
N GLY A 109 -12.04 -1.77 -1.34
CA GLY A 109 -13.25 -1.55 -0.56
C GLY A 109 -14.49 -1.48 -1.44
N HIS A 110 -14.41 -0.76 -2.56
CA HIS A 110 -15.51 -0.68 -3.51
C HIS A 110 -15.84 -2.06 -4.11
N LEU A 111 -14.82 -2.78 -4.58
CA LEU A 111 -14.99 -4.09 -5.22
C LEU A 111 -15.63 -5.12 -4.29
N LEU A 112 -15.26 -5.11 -3.00
CA LEU A 112 -15.72 -6.12 -2.04
C LEU A 112 -17.01 -5.75 -1.30
N TRP A 113 -17.29 -4.44 -1.09
CA TRP A 113 -18.35 -4.01 -0.19
C TRP A 113 -19.28 -2.94 -0.75
N GLU A 114 -18.75 -1.94 -1.47
CA GLU A 114 -19.52 -0.75 -1.82
C GLU A 114 -20.25 -0.88 -3.16
N CYS A 115 -19.72 -1.69 -4.09
CA CYS A 115 -20.33 -1.89 -5.40
C CYS A 115 -21.71 -2.50 -5.26
N PRO A 116 -22.71 -2.02 -6.01
CA PRO A 116 -24.06 -2.61 -6.01
C PRO A 116 -24.08 -4.11 -6.25
N LEU A 117 -23.23 -4.61 -7.16
CA LEU A 117 -23.10 -6.05 -7.39
C LEU A 117 -22.57 -6.78 -6.16
N ALA A 118 -21.52 -6.26 -5.52
CA ALA A 118 -20.96 -6.87 -4.31
C ALA A 118 -22.01 -6.95 -3.19
N ARG A 119 -22.78 -5.88 -3.01
CA ARG A 119 -23.89 -5.84 -2.04
C ARG A 119 -24.93 -6.91 -2.31
N ASN A 120 -25.31 -7.09 -3.58
CA ASN A 120 -26.27 -8.12 -3.96
C ASN A 120 -25.74 -9.53 -3.68
N VAL A 121 -24.47 -9.79 -4.00
CA VAL A 121 -23.82 -11.08 -3.71
C VAL A 121 -23.81 -11.36 -2.20
N TRP A 122 -23.44 -10.38 -1.38
CA TRP A 122 -23.46 -10.54 0.07
C TRP A 122 -24.87 -10.77 0.62
N ALA A 123 -25.88 -10.08 0.09
CA ALA A 123 -27.27 -10.27 0.49
C ALA A 123 -27.75 -11.71 0.21
N ILE A 124 -27.36 -12.29 -0.93
CA ILE A 124 -27.68 -13.69 -1.27
C ILE A 124 -26.95 -14.64 -0.32
N CYS A 125 -25.64 -14.48 -0.12
CA CYS A 125 -24.85 -15.34 0.76
C CYS A 125 -25.34 -15.32 2.20
N LEU A 126 -25.73 -14.16 2.73
CA LEU A 126 -26.25 -14.04 4.10
C LEU A 126 -27.63 -14.70 4.24
N ARG A 127 -28.48 -14.64 3.21
CA ARG A 127 -29.80 -15.27 3.21
C ARG A 127 -29.68 -16.81 3.23
N GLN A 128 -28.78 -17.37 2.44
CA GLN A 128 -28.52 -18.82 2.42
C GLN A 128 -28.00 -19.34 3.75
N ASN A 129 -27.12 -18.60 4.43
CA ASN A 129 -26.60 -19.01 5.73
C ASN A 129 -27.68 -19.00 6.84
N SER A 130 -28.68 -18.16 6.75
CA SER A 130 -29.79 -18.16 7.72
C SER A 130 -30.75 -19.34 7.53
N GLU A 131 -30.88 -19.87 6.32
CA GLU A 131 -31.70 -21.05 6.04
C GLU A 131 -31.04 -22.37 6.43
N MET A 132 -29.70 -22.42 6.46
CA MET A 132 -28.96 -23.63 6.86
C MET A 132 -28.79 -23.78 8.39
N SER A 133 -29.21 -22.80 9.17
CA SER A 133 -29.11 -22.81 10.66
C SER A 133 -30.40 -23.18 11.35
N GLN A 134 -31.42 -23.68 10.61
CA GLN A 134 -32.66 -24.26 11.13
C GLN A 134 -32.65 -25.79 10.94
#